data_fd51bcc14adc4cfb2f2c89a3c3ddb5a2
#
_entry.id   fd51bcc14adc4cfb2f2c89a3c3ddb5a2
#
_cell.length_a   1.000
_cell.length_b   1.000
_cell.length_c   1.000
_cell.angle_alpha   90.00
_cell.angle_beta   90.00
_cell.angle_gamma   90.00
#
_symmetry.space_group_name_H-M   'P 1'
#
loop_
_entity.id
_entity.type
_entity.pdbx_description
1 polymer ?
#
loop_
_entity_poly.entity_id
_entity_poly.type
_entity_poly.pdbx_seq_one_letter_code
_entity_poly.pdbx_strand_id
1 'polypeptide(L)'
;MQKIISIKNGVTRMPEWRMAEPVNFEACDGEHIAIVGPNGGGKSMFVDIIVGRHPLLMHDPDYDFSPSQKTMVSDNIKYITFRDSYGGDNDRTYFLQQRWNQLEIDENTPIVKDKLEEAYQMAGEDTPERRALQQHIYELFHMQHLMDKYTILLSSGELRKFKLASTLFSEPRVLIMDNPFIGLDAETRDQLKELLKTLSSERALQIILVLSKSDDIPDFITHVVEVKDMKVLPKITLAEYLAGRESVPAHVLSPELEQAIVDQPYSDREYHTREVVKMNKVRIQYGERIILNDLDWTVMNGERWALSGQNGAGKSTLLSLVCADNPQSYACDITLFDNPRGSGESIWDIKKHIGYVSPELHRSYQRDLPAIRIVASGLMDSVGLYVKPKEEDMDKCRFWMKVFGLEGLEDRGFLKLSSGEQRLVLLARAFVKDPELLILDEPLHGLDNRNRRLVKDVIEAFCRRQNKTMIMVTHYKEELPACIDHSIFLLRHTND
;
A
#
# COMPACT_ATOMS: atom_id res chain seq x y z
N MET A 1 33.09 9.76 -16.09
CA MET A 1 31.71 9.97 -15.65
C MET A 1 31.74 10.32 -14.17
N GLN A 2 31.08 11.39 -13.74
CA GLN A 2 31.06 11.82 -12.36
C GLN A 2 30.34 10.77 -11.49
N LYS A 3 30.92 10.38 -10.36
CA LYS A 3 30.31 9.46 -9.40
C LYS A 3 29.61 10.29 -8.32
N ILE A 4 28.30 10.35 -8.39
CA ILE A 4 27.49 11.12 -7.42
C ILE A 4 27.51 10.45 -6.05
N ILE A 5 27.45 9.10 -6.03
CA ILE A 5 27.50 8.26 -4.82
C ILE A 5 28.47 7.12 -5.08
N SER A 6 29.40 6.86 -4.15
CA SER A 6 30.32 5.72 -4.22
C SER A 6 30.45 5.06 -2.85
N ILE A 7 30.13 3.78 -2.78
CA ILE A 7 30.24 2.94 -1.59
C ILE A 7 31.16 1.78 -1.93
N LYS A 8 32.25 1.61 -1.18
CA LYS A 8 33.22 0.54 -1.35
C LYS A 8 33.35 -0.26 -0.06
N ASN A 9 33.04 -1.55 -0.15
CA ASN A 9 33.10 -2.48 0.98
C ASN A 9 32.34 -1.94 2.23
N GLY A 10 31.17 -1.33 2.01
CA GLY A 10 30.38 -0.70 3.06
C GLY A 10 29.79 -1.73 4.02
N VAL A 11 30.18 -1.66 5.30
CA VAL A 11 29.63 -2.48 6.40
C VAL A 11 29.21 -1.54 7.51
N THR A 12 27.95 -1.58 7.92
CA THR A 12 27.44 -0.73 9.01
C THR A 12 28.04 -1.14 10.36
N ARG A 13 28.27 -0.14 11.25
CA ARG A 13 28.84 -0.40 12.58
C ARG A 13 27.92 -1.27 13.44
N MET A 14 26.62 -1.00 13.41
CA MET A 14 25.62 -1.71 14.20
C MET A 14 25.25 -3.04 13.53
N PRO A 15 25.38 -4.19 14.22
CA PRO A 15 25.13 -5.51 13.64
C PRO A 15 23.71 -5.68 13.08
N GLU A 16 22.71 -5.09 13.74
CA GLU A 16 21.29 -5.18 13.36
C GLU A 16 20.99 -4.49 12.00
N TRP A 17 21.87 -3.60 11.55
CA TRP A 17 21.74 -2.88 10.27
C TRP A 17 22.71 -3.36 9.19
N ARG A 18 23.35 -4.52 9.39
CA ARG A 18 24.29 -5.08 8.42
C ARG A 18 23.57 -5.82 7.30
N MET A 19 24.02 -5.56 6.08
CA MET A 19 23.77 -6.45 4.95
C MET A 19 24.56 -7.75 5.13
N ALA A 20 24.11 -8.84 4.46
CA ALA A 20 24.78 -10.13 4.55
C ALA A 20 26.21 -10.13 3.98
N GLU A 21 26.50 -9.21 3.07
CA GLU A 21 27.81 -9.00 2.47
C GLU A 21 28.14 -7.50 2.45
N PRO A 22 29.46 -7.13 2.39
CA PRO A 22 29.84 -5.74 2.23
C PRO A 22 29.24 -5.12 0.97
N VAL A 23 28.67 -3.91 1.11
CA VAL A 23 28.00 -3.21 0.01
C VAL A 23 29.02 -2.53 -0.90
N ASN A 24 28.93 -2.79 -2.20
CA ASN A 24 29.63 -2.06 -3.24
C ASN A 24 28.59 -1.47 -4.19
N PHE A 25 28.58 -0.14 -4.31
CA PHE A 25 27.60 0.56 -5.12
C PHE A 25 28.16 1.88 -5.66
N GLU A 26 27.88 2.17 -6.91
CA GLU A 26 28.20 3.46 -7.53
C GLU A 26 27.00 3.96 -8.32
N ALA A 27 26.65 5.23 -8.13
CA ALA A 27 25.67 5.94 -8.94
C ALA A 27 26.39 7.08 -9.67
N CYS A 28 26.35 7.06 -10.98
CA CYS A 28 26.98 8.07 -11.84
C CYS A 28 25.99 9.09 -12.36
N ASP A 29 26.47 10.25 -12.76
CA ASP A 29 25.68 11.30 -13.38
C ASP A 29 24.96 10.78 -14.65
N GLY A 30 23.68 11.14 -14.79
CA GLY A 30 22.82 10.68 -15.88
C GLY A 30 22.25 9.26 -15.72
N GLU A 31 22.58 8.53 -14.63
CA GLU A 31 21.97 7.24 -14.36
C GLU A 31 20.71 7.40 -13.53
N HIS A 32 19.60 6.85 -14.02
CA HIS A 32 18.38 6.63 -13.22
C HIS A 32 18.30 5.17 -12.86
N ILE A 33 18.13 4.88 -11.55
CA ILE A 33 18.35 3.53 -11.01
C ILE A 33 17.08 2.98 -10.38
N ALA A 34 16.71 1.73 -10.69
CA ALA A 34 15.71 1.00 -9.95
C ALA A 34 16.39 0.01 -8.98
N ILE A 35 16.08 0.11 -7.69
CA ILE A 35 16.42 -0.88 -6.67
C ILE A 35 15.24 -1.83 -6.55
N VAL A 36 15.42 -3.08 -6.96
CA VAL A 36 14.37 -4.08 -7.02
C VAL A 36 14.67 -5.26 -6.10
N GLY A 37 13.68 -6.06 -5.77
CA GLY A 37 13.86 -7.29 -4.98
C GLY A 37 12.66 -7.62 -4.12
N PRO A 38 12.66 -8.84 -3.52
CA PRO A 38 11.57 -9.32 -2.70
C PRO A 38 11.36 -8.48 -1.45
N ASN A 39 10.19 -8.60 -0.86
CA ASN A 39 9.91 -8.01 0.44
C ASN A 39 10.81 -8.67 1.50
N GLY A 40 11.32 -7.88 2.43
CA GLY A 40 12.30 -8.36 3.41
C GLY A 40 13.73 -8.56 2.86
N GLY A 41 13.97 -8.39 1.55
CA GLY A 41 15.27 -8.62 0.92
C GLY A 41 16.39 -7.63 1.29
N GLY A 42 16.09 -6.55 2.06
CA GLY A 42 17.09 -5.58 2.52
C GLY A 42 17.10 -4.24 1.76
N LYS A 43 16.15 -3.98 0.86
CA LYS A 43 16.12 -2.74 0.06
C LYS A 43 16.17 -1.46 0.89
N SER A 44 15.35 -1.36 1.94
CA SER A 44 15.32 -0.17 2.81
C SER A 44 16.63 0.01 3.58
N MET A 45 17.25 -1.08 4.03
CA MET A 45 18.58 -1.02 4.67
C MET A 45 19.64 -0.55 3.69
N PHE A 46 19.60 -1.01 2.46
CA PHE A 46 20.51 -0.52 1.42
C PHE A 46 20.30 0.97 1.14
N VAL A 47 19.06 1.44 1.08
CA VAL A 47 18.78 2.89 0.96
C VAL A 47 19.31 3.66 2.15
N ASP A 48 19.15 3.16 3.38
CA ASP A 48 19.68 3.81 4.58
C ASP A 48 21.23 3.93 4.56
N ILE A 49 21.93 2.97 3.94
CA ILE A 49 23.36 3.06 3.66
C ILE A 49 23.64 4.13 2.60
N ILE A 50 22.88 4.17 1.50
CA ILE A 50 23.04 5.18 0.43
C ILE A 50 22.87 6.60 0.96
N VAL A 51 21.91 6.84 1.85
CA VAL A 51 21.64 8.18 2.42
C VAL A 51 22.51 8.50 3.64
N GLY A 52 23.41 7.59 4.03
CA GLY A 52 24.34 7.83 5.14
C GLY A 52 23.70 7.85 6.53
N ARG A 53 22.53 7.19 6.72
CA ARG A 53 21.86 7.13 8.04
C ARG A 53 22.64 6.35 9.08
N HIS A 54 23.39 5.36 8.66
CA HIS A 54 24.18 4.50 9.54
C HIS A 54 25.66 4.62 9.22
N PRO A 55 26.52 4.99 10.18
CA PRO A 55 27.96 5.09 9.96
C PRO A 55 28.54 3.73 9.62
N LEU A 56 29.50 3.71 8.69
CA LEU A 56 30.19 2.51 8.27
C LEU A 56 31.42 2.23 9.12
N LEU A 57 31.96 1.01 9.07
CA LEU A 57 33.13 0.59 9.88
C LEU A 57 34.44 1.20 9.40
N MET A 58 34.63 1.28 8.08
CA MET A 58 35.89 1.69 7.47
C MET A 58 35.80 3.11 6.91
N HIS A 59 35.02 3.27 5.87
CA HIS A 59 34.85 4.56 5.20
C HIS A 59 33.37 4.77 4.95
N ASP A 60 32.88 5.96 5.31
CA ASP A 60 31.51 6.36 4.95
C ASP A 60 31.39 6.52 3.42
N PRO A 61 30.18 6.53 2.86
CA PRO A 61 29.99 6.74 1.43
C PRO A 61 30.63 8.03 0.94
N ASP A 62 31.29 7.98 -0.22
CA ASP A 62 31.82 9.17 -0.88
C ASP A 62 30.71 9.79 -1.74
N TYR A 63 30.58 11.14 -1.67
CA TYR A 63 29.56 11.89 -2.42
C TYR A 63 30.20 13.02 -3.21
N ASP A 64 29.82 13.15 -4.48
CA ASP A 64 30.11 14.31 -5.32
C ASP A 64 28.79 14.86 -5.89
N PHE A 65 28.27 15.87 -5.24
CA PHE A 65 26.99 16.49 -5.62
C PHE A 65 27.13 17.61 -6.65
N SER A 66 28.30 17.84 -7.25
CA SER A 66 28.46 18.87 -8.29
C SER A 66 27.38 18.74 -9.37
N PRO A 67 26.80 19.84 -9.84
CA PRO A 67 27.14 21.25 -9.58
C PRO A 67 26.46 21.88 -8.35
N SER A 68 25.79 21.10 -7.49
CA SER A 68 25.14 21.61 -6.27
C SER A 68 26.16 22.28 -5.35
N GLN A 69 25.79 23.45 -4.82
CA GLN A 69 26.61 24.16 -3.80
C GLN A 69 26.34 23.67 -2.37
N LYS A 70 25.35 22.78 -2.18
CA LYS A 70 25.00 22.23 -0.89
C LYS A 70 25.99 21.13 -0.51
N THR A 71 26.47 21.16 0.75
CA THR A 71 27.50 20.22 1.22
C THR A 71 26.92 19.04 2.00
N MET A 72 25.72 19.21 2.59
CA MET A 72 25.10 18.15 3.39
C MET A 72 24.42 17.10 2.51
N VAL A 73 24.56 15.83 2.90
CA VAL A 73 23.88 14.71 2.23
C VAL A 73 22.37 14.89 2.27
N SER A 74 21.81 15.29 3.42
CA SER A 74 20.38 15.53 3.62
C SER A 74 19.77 16.62 2.73
N ASP A 75 20.60 17.56 2.24
CA ASP A 75 20.16 18.62 1.35
C ASP A 75 20.19 18.20 -0.12
N ASN A 76 21.11 17.30 -0.46
CA ASN A 76 21.32 16.81 -1.81
C ASN A 76 20.54 15.51 -2.11
N ILE A 77 20.35 14.64 -1.13
CA ILE A 77 19.59 13.40 -1.27
C ILE A 77 18.28 13.52 -0.49
N LYS A 78 17.16 13.44 -1.20
CA LYS A 78 15.84 13.38 -0.59
C LYS A 78 15.25 11.98 -0.77
N TYR A 79 14.81 11.40 0.35
CA TYR A 79 14.19 10.09 0.39
C TYR A 79 12.71 10.22 0.78
N ILE A 80 11.82 9.86 -0.15
CA ILE A 80 10.38 9.90 0.03
C ILE A 80 9.85 8.48 0.16
N THR A 81 9.23 8.18 1.29
CA THR A 81 8.45 6.97 1.47
C THR A 81 6.98 7.30 1.25
N PHE A 82 6.35 6.61 0.32
CA PHE A 82 4.91 6.75 0.06
C PHE A 82 4.12 5.75 0.91
N ARG A 83 4.35 5.78 2.22
CA ARG A 83 3.38 5.22 3.16
C ARG A 83 2.16 6.13 3.12
N ASP A 84 0.97 5.58 3.36
CA ASP A 84 -0.29 6.35 3.42
C ASP A 84 -0.32 7.24 4.67
N SER A 85 0.59 8.17 4.76
CA SER A 85 0.80 9.11 5.84
C SER A 85 0.78 10.52 5.26
N TYR A 86 0.00 11.39 5.88
CA TYR A 86 -0.07 12.81 5.50
C TYR A 86 1.12 13.61 6.02
N GLY A 87 1.95 13.00 6.90
CA GLY A 87 3.19 13.53 7.45
C GLY A 87 3.01 14.41 8.69
N GLY A 88 3.85 14.17 9.70
CA GLY A 88 3.96 15.01 10.89
C GLY A 88 2.66 15.21 11.67
N ASP A 89 2.33 16.47 11.97
CA ASP A 89 1.14 16.83 12.75
C ASP A 89 -0.20 16.48 12.09
N ASN A 90 -0.20 16.29 10.75
CA ASN A 90 -1.40 15.94 9.99
C ASN A 90 -1.81 14.46 10.16
N ASP A 91 -0.93 13.60 10.66
CA ASP A 91 -1.21 12.18 10.93
C ASP A 91 -1.86 11.95 12.30
N ARG A 92 -2.14 13.01 13.07
CA ARG A 92 -2.86 12.86 14.33
C ARG A 92 -4.24 12.25 14.09
N THR A 93 -4.60 11.29 14.92
CA THR A 93 -5.88 10.56 14.85
C THR A 93 -7.09 11.51 14.76
N TYR A 94 -6.99 12.68 15.39
CA TYR A 94 -8.00 13.74 15.35
C TYR A 94 -8.29 14.25 13.93
N PHE A 95 -7.26 14.56 13.12
CA PHE A 95 -7.44 15.02 11.75
C PHE A 95 -7.91 13.90 10.81
N LEU A 96 -7.46 12.67 11.06
CA LEU A 96 -7.91 11.51 10.27
C LEU A 96 -9.40 11.21 10.50
N GLN A 97 -9.91 11.40 11.71
CA GLN A 97 -11.34 11.26 12.00
C GLN A 97 -12.18 12.32 11.29
N GLN A 98 -11.68 13.55 11.15
CA GLN A 98 -12.37 14.63 10.43
C GLN A 98 -12.56 14.34 8.93
N ARG A 99 -11.72 13.48 8.34
CA ARG A 99 -11.89 13.02 6.96
C ARG A 99 -13.24 12.34 6.72
N TRP A 100 -13.76 11.67 7.74
CA TRP A 100 -15.05 10.98 7.71
C TRP A 100 -16.21 11.92 8.11
N ASN A 101 -15.95 12.90 8.98
CA ASN A 101 -16.91 13.91 9.43
C ASN A 101 -16.70 15.24 8.71
N GLN A 102 -16.92 15.28 7.39
CA GLN A 102 -16.69 16.47 6.55
C GLN A 102 -17.51 17.72 6.98
N LEU A 103 -18.47 17.58 7.88
CA LEU A 103 -19.32 18.68 8.37
C LEU A 103 -18.62 19.57 9.42
N GLU A 104 -17.50 19.16 10.00
CA GLU A 104 -16.78 19.88 11.05
C GLU A 104 -15.26 19.80 10.83
N ILE A 105 -14.78 20.25 9.66
CA ILE A 105 -13.33 20.40 9.48
C ILE A 105 -12.92 21.63 10.28
N ASP A 106 -11.99 21.42 11.23
CA ASP A 106 -11.40 22.49 12.05
C ASP A 106 -10.76 23.54 11.12
N GLU A 107 -11.05 24.82 11.38
CA GLU A 107 -10.49 25.96 10.63
C GLU A 107 -8.95 25.97 10.62
N ASN A 108 -8.31 25.32 11.60
CA ASN A 108 -6.86 25.16 11.66
C ASN A 108 -6.32 23.97 10.83
N THR A 109 -7.19 23.25 10.12
CA THR A 109 -6.74 22.15 9.26
C THR A 109 -5.90 22.70 8.11
N PRO A 110 -4.66 22.22 7.92
CA PRO A 110 -3.77 22.77 6.89
C PRO A 110 -4.32 22.62 5.48
N ILE A 111 -4.26 23.69 4.69
CA ILE A 111 -4.52 23.67 3.25
C ILE A 111 -3.22 23.45 2.47
N VAL A 112 -3.37 22.93 1.25
CA VAL A 112 -2.23 22.60 0.37
C VAL A 112 -1.34 23.80 0.10
N LYS A 113 -1.93 24.95 -0.24
CA LYS A 113 -1.21 26.19 -0.54
C LYS A 113 -0.29 26.61 0.61
N ASP A 114 -0.80 26.62 1.83
CA ASP A 114 -0.03 27.09 2.98
C ASP A 114 1.13 26.14 3.29
N LYS A 115 0.90 24.82 3.19
CA LYS A 115 1.95 23.81 3.40
C LYS A 115 2.99 23.81 2.29
N LEU A 116 2.63 24.10 1.06
CA LEU A 116 3.59 24.26 -0.03
C LEU A 116 4.42 25.53 0.12
N GLU A 117 3.81 26.63 0.56
CA GLU A 117 4.53 27.87 0.84
C GLU A 117 5.47 27.71 2.04
N GLU A 118 5.04 27.05 3.11
CA GLU A 118 5.90 26.69 4.25
C GLU A 118 7.11 25.86 3.79
N ALA A 119 6.87 24.82 2.98
CA ALA A 119 7.95 23.98 2.44
C ALA A 119 8.92 24.77 1.54
N TYR A 120 8.40 25.71 0.74
CA TYR A 120 9.21 26.58 -0.08
C TYR A 120 10.13 27.49 0.74
N GLN A 121 9.57 28.12 1.80
CA GLN A 121 10.33 29.00 2.69
C GLN A 121 11.39 28.23 3.49
N MET A 122 11.07 27.02 3.97
CA MET A 122 12.02 26.16 4.66
C MET A 122 13.17 25.67 3.77
N ALA A 123 12.96 25.60 2.47
CA ALA A 123 13.96 25.10 1.52
C ALA A 123 15.05 26.11 1.16
N GLY A 124 14.90 27.41 1.46
CA GLY A 124 15.90 28.44 1.20
C GLY A 124 15.32 29.84 1.10
N GLU A 125 16.19 30.82 0.75
CA GLU A 125 15.80 32.23 0.61
C GLU A 125 14.82 32.43 -0.55
N ASP A 126 13.95 33.43 -0.43
CA ASP A 126 13.01 33.80 -1.49
C ASP A 126 13.73 34.60 -2.58
N THR A 127 13.95 33.96 -3.73
CA THR A 127 14.57 34.58 -4.90
C THR A 127 13.67 34.47 -6.13
N PRO A 128 13.80 35.37 -7.13
CA PRO A 128 13.03 35.29 -8.37
C PRO A 128 13.18 33.95 -9.08
N GLU A 129 14.37 33.37 -9.09
CA GLU A 129 14.67 32.09 -9.74
C GLU A 129 13.93 30.96 -9.06
N ARG A 130 13.91 30.93 -7.71
CA ARG A 130 13.18 29.92 -6.95
C ARG A 130 11.67 30.10 -7.06
N ARG A 131 11.15 31.33 -7.17
CA ARG A 131 9.72 31.57 -7.46
C ARG A 131 9.34 31.08 -8.87
N ALA A 132 10.19 31.28 -9.85
CA ALA A 132 9.99 30.73 -11.19
C ALA A 132 9.98 29.19 -11.16
N LEU A 133 10.89 28.57 -10.38
CA LEU A 133 10.89 27.13 -10.13
C LEU A 133 9.60 26.64 -9.48
N GLN A 134 9.13 27.31 -8.44
CA GLN A 134 7.88 26.98 -7.77
C GLN A 134 6.70 26.99 -8.75
N GLN A 135 6.60 28.06 -9.54
CA GLN A 135 5.54 28.19 -10.53
C GLN A 135 5.63 27.10 -11.60
N HIS A 136 6.81 26.80 -12.10
CA HIS A 136 7.03 25.71 -13.05
C HIS A 136 6.59 24.35 -12.49
N ILE A 137 6.91 24.05 -11.22
CA ILE A 137 6.47 22.81 -10.55
C ILE A 137 4.94 22.78 -10.43
N TYR A 138 4.29 23.90 -10.10
CA TYR A 138 2.83 23.97 -10.03
C TYR A 138 2.17 23.70 -11.37
N GLU A 139 2.73 24.21 -12.46
CA GLU A 139 2.23 23.99 -13.82
C GLU A 139 2.45 22.54 -14.25
N LEU A 140 3.67 22.00 -14.08
CA LEU A 140 4.04 20.64 -14.44
C LEU A 140 3.17 19.58 -13.73
N PHE A 141 2.84 19.82 -12.46
CA PHE A 141 2.06 18.90 -11.65
C PHE A 141 0.55 19.17 -11.72
N HIS A 142 0.13 20.21 -12.45
CA HIS A 142 -1.26 20.66 -12.52
C HIS A 142 -1.86 20.89 -11.12
N MET A 143 -1.16 21.65 -10.27
CA MET A 143 -1.50 21.83 -8.85
C MET A 143 -2.64 22.83 -8.59
N GLN A 144 -3.04 23.65 -9.56
CA GLN A 144 -3.95 24.79 -9.41
C GLN A 144 -5.25 24.40 -8.67
N HIS A 145 -5.85 23.27 -9.04
CA HIS A 145 -7.11 22.79 -8.46
C HIS A 145 -6.96 22.19 -7.04
N LEU A 146 -5.72 22.06 -6.56
CA LEU A 146 -5.42 21.48 -5.24
C LEU A 146 -5.16 22.57 -4.18
N MET A 147 -4.86 23.79 -4.57
CA MET A 147 -4.31 24.83 -3.69
C MET A 147 -5.20 25.12 -2.48
N ASP A 148 -6.52 25.17 -2.67
CA ASP A 148 -7.48 25.47 -1.62
C ASP A 148 -8.03 24.23 -0.93
N LYS A 149 -7.54 23.03 -1.27
CA LYS A 149 -7.96 21.79 -0.60
C LYS A 149 -7.25 21.62 0.75
N TYR A 150 -7.95 21.06 1.71
CA TYR A 150 -7.33 20.56 2.93
C TYR A 150 -6.41 19.38 2.62
N THR A 151 -5.21 19.34 3.22
CA THR A 151 -4.23 18.28 2.96
C THR A 151 -4.75 16.88 3.27
N ILE A 152 -5.60 16.75 4.30
CA ILE A 152 -6.24 15.47 4.70
C ILE A 152 -7.26 14.95 3.68
N LEU A 153 -7.74 15.79 2.77
CA LEU A 153 -8.73 15.42 1.74
C LEU A 153 -8.07 15.04 0.40
N LEU A 154 -6.75 15.08 0.31
CA LEU A 154 -6.04 14.70 -0.91
C LEU A 154 -6.21 13.19 -1.18
N SER A 155 -6.48 12.86 -2.44
CA SER A 155 -6.39 11.49 -2.93
C SER A 155 -4.93 10.99 -2.88
N SER A 156 -4.72 9.69 -2.98
CA SER A 156 -3.36 9.10 -2.98
C SER A 156 -2.47 9.68 -4.07
N GLY A 157 -3.00 9.94 -5.28
CA GLY A 157 -2.27 10.58 -6.37
C GLY A 157 -1.95 12.06 -6.10
N GLU A 158 -2.94 12.81 -5.61
CA GLU A 158 -2.78 14.23 -5.23
C GLU A 158 -1.77 14.40 -4.09
N LEU A 159 -1.80 13.50 -3.10
CA LEU A 159 -0.83 13.50 -1.99
C LEU A 159 0.59 13.25 -2.49
N ARG A 160 0.78 12.39 -3.50
CA ARG A 160 2.11 12.16 -4.11
C ARG A 160 2.61 13.40 -4.84
N LYS A 161 1.75 14.02 -5.65
CA LYS A 161 2.08 15.29 -6.31
C LYS A 161 2.48 16.36 -5.29
N PHE A 162 1.72 16.48 -4.20
CA PHE A 162 2.01 17.41 -3.11
C PHE A 162 3.37 17.13 -2.46
N LYS A 163 3.66 15.87 -2.08
CA LYS A 163 4.94 15.46 -1.47
C LYS A 163 6.12 15.67 -2.42
N LEU A 164 5.95 15.36 -3.70
CA LEU A 164 6.98 15.60 -4.71
C LEU A 164 7.24 17.10 -4.90
N ALA A 165 6.19 17.91 -5.06
CA ALA A 165 6.33 19.36 -5.23
C ALA A 165 7.08 20.00 -4.05
N SER A 166 6.65 19.70 -2.81
CA SER A 166 7.32 20.21 -1.60
C SER A 166 8.78 19.78 -1.49
N THR A 167 9.11 18.55 -1.91
CA THR A 167 10.48 18.04 -1.91
C THR A 167 11.35 18.73 -2.97
N LEU A 168 10.81 18.95 -4.17
CA LEU A 168 11.55 19.56 -5.27
C LEU A 168 11.89 21.03 -5.06
N PHE A 169 11.19 21.76 -4.17
CA PHE A 169 11.59 23.13 -3.79
C PHE A 169 12.98 23.18 -3.14
N SER A 170 13.45 22.08 -2.57
CA SER A 170 14.80 21.98 -2.02
C SER A 170 15.86 21.68 -3.10
N GLU A 171 15.51 21.58 -4.38
CA GLU A 171 16.43 21.30 -5.49
C GLU A 171 17.44 20.19 -5.16
N PRO A 172 16.98 18.97 -4.86
CA PRO A 172 17.89 17.87 -4.54
C PRO A 172 18.67 17.42 -5.77
N ARG A 173 19.89 16.93 -5.57
CA ARG A 173 20.68 16.28 -6.64
C ARG A 173 20.22 14.85 -6.91
N VAL A 174 19.73 14.16 -5.85
CA VAL A 174 19.23 12.78 -5.91
C VAL A 174 17.87 12.70 -5.22
N LEU A 175 16.90 12.14 -5.91
CA LEU A 175 15.57 11.85 -5.38
C LEU A 175 15.38 10.33 -5.30
N ILE A 176 15.25 9.81 -4.10
CA ILE A 176 14.95 8.40 -3.84
C ILE A 176 13.48 8.27 -3.48
N MET A 177 12.75 7.40 -4.17
CA MET A 177 11.32 7.18 -3.94
C MET A 177 11.05 5.71 -3.66
N ASP A 178 10.44 5.41 -2.50
CA ASP A 178 10.09 4.06 -2.11
C ASP A 178 8.65 3.74 -2.52
N ASN A 179 8.52 2.82 -3.47
CA ASN A 179 7.25 2.33 -4.00
C ASN A 179 6.26 3.45 -4.43
N PRO A 180 6.65 4.39 -5.30
CA PRO A 180 5.83 5.56 -5.63
C PRO A 180 4.51 5.23 -6.34
N PHE A 181 4.41 4.05 -6.95
CA PHE A 181 3.25 3.64 -7.76
C PHE A 181 2.20 2.85 -6.99
N ILE A 182 2.48 2.47 -5.75
CA ILE A 182 1.61 1.64 -4.91
C ILE A 182 0.28 2.38 -4.59
N GLY A 183 -0.89 1.72 -4.79
CA GLY A 183 -2.22 2.29 -4.47
C GLY A 183 -2.68 3.40 -5.43
N LEU A 184 -2.06 3.51 -6.60
CA LEU A 184 -2.54 4.35 -7.69
C LEU A 184 -3.35 3.52 -8.69
N ASP A 185 -4.46 4.08 -9.18
CA ASP A 185 -5.12 3.54 -10.35
C ASP A 185 -4.22 3.62 -11.59
N ALA A 186 -4.58 2.91 -12.65
CA ALA A 186 -3.75 2.80 -13.85
C ALA A 186 -3.44 4.16 -14.47
N GLU A 187 -4.44 5.04 -14.59
CA GLU A 187 -4.31 6.35 -15.17
C GLU A 187 -3.37 7.26 -14.36
N THR A 188 -3.60 7.35 -13.05
CA THR A 188 -2.77 8.15 -12.13
C THR A 188 -1.32 7.65 -12.09
N ARG A 189 -1.12 6.33 -12.17
CA ARG A 189 0.21 5.72 -12.23
C ARG A 189 0.96 6.10 -13.50
N ASP A 190 0.30 6.02 -14.66
CA ASP A 190 0.91 6.38 -15.93
C ASP A 190 1.23 7.87 -15.99
N GLN A 191 0.35 8.73 -15.48
CA GLN A 191 0.62 10.16 -15.32
C GLN A 191 1.84 10.42 -14.43
N LEU A 192 2.01 9.67 -13.32
CA LEU A 192 3.18 9.82 -12.45
C LEU A 192 4.46 9.35 -13.15
N LYS A 193 4.42 8.26 -13.94
CA LYS A 193 5.58 7.79 -14.71
C LYS A 193 6.04 8.84 -15.72
N GLU A 194 5.11 9.43 -16.48
CA GLU A 194 5.41 10.51 -17.45
C GLU A 194 5.96 11.77 -16.75
N LEU A 195 5.40 12.13 -15.59
CA LEU A 195 5.90 13.24 -14.79
C LEU A 195 7.36 13.00 -14.37
N LEU A 196 7.69 11.81 -13.84
CA LEU A 196 9.04 11.46 -13.43
C LEU A 196 10.02 11.42 -14.63
N LYS A 197 9.56 10.97 -15.80
CA LYS A 197 10.31 10.99 -17.06
C LYS A 197 10.65 12.43 -17.46
N THR A 198 9.68 13.33 -17.39
CA THR A 198 9.89 14.76 -17.67
C THR A 198 10.92 15.35 -16.70
N LEU A 199 10.76 15.11 -15.40
CA LEU A 199 11.71 15.57 -14.38
C LEU A 199 13.13 15.03 -14.60
N SER A 200 13.26 13.78 -15.05
CA SER A 200 14.57 13.17 -15.35
C SER A 200 15.29 13.80 -16.52
N SER A 201 14.54 14.35 -17.47
CA SER A 201 15.10 14.97 -18.70
C SER A 201 15.37 16.47 -18.57
N GLU A 202 14.60 17.18 -17.75
CA GLU A 202 14.67 18.65 -17.66
C GLU A 202 15.73 19.15 -16.65
N ARG A 203 16.20 18.30 -15.75
CA ARG A 203 17.07 18.71 -14.64
C ARG A 203 18.25 17.78 -14.43
N ALA A 204 19.30 18.31 -13.81
CA ALA A 204 20.40 17.53 -13.25
C ALA A 204 19.94 16.73 -12.00
N LEU A 205 18.75 16.11 -12.06
CA LEU A 205 18.13 15.33 -10.98
C LEU A 205 18.31 13.85 -11.27
N GLN A 206 19.01 13.15 -10.40
CA GLN A 206 19.08 11.70 -10.46
C GLN A 206 17.89 11.09 -9.72
N ILE A 207 17.19 10.15 -10.35
CA ILE A 207 16.06 9.45 -9.74
C ILE A 207 16.46 8.02 -9.40
N ILE A 208 16.21 7.63 -8.16
CA ILE A 208 16.35 6.24 -7.68
C ILE A 208 14.98 5.76 -7.22
N LEU A 209 14.45 4.71 -7.84
CA LEU A 209 13.19 4.09 -7.47
C LEU A 209 13.43 2.82 -6.70
N VAL A 210 12.83 2.68 -5.53
CA VAL A 210 12.80 1.40 -4.79
C VAL A 210 11.47 0.73 -5.08
N LEU A 211 11.51 -0.44 -5.72
CA LEU A 211 10.33 -1.11 -6.23
C LEU A 211 10.23 -2.53 -5.66
N SER A 212 9.05 -2.91 -5.21
CA SER A 212 8.72 -4.28 -4.84
C SER A 212 8.21 -5.10 -6.04
N LYS A 213 7.72 -4.41 -7.08
CA LYS A 213 7.19 -5.00 -8.31
C LYS A 213 8.09 -4.60 -9.48
N SER A 214 8.72 -5.58 -10.11
CA SER A 214 9.61 -5.36 -11.26
C SER A 214 8.86 -4.92 -12.54
N ASP A 215 7.53 -5.14 -12.61
CA ASP A 215 6.70 -4.71 -13.74
C ASP A 215 6.42 -3.20 -13.73
N ASP A 216 6.68 -2.53 -12.61
CA ASP A 216 6.46 -1.09 -12.46
C ASP A 216 7.69 -0.25 -12.83
N ILE A 217 8.79 -0.86 -13.31
CA ILE A 217 10.00 -0.11 -13.72
C ILE A 217 9.66 0.77 -14.92
N PRO A 218 9.77 2.10 -14.80
CA PRO A 218 9.53 3.01 -15.93
C PRO A 218 10.65 2.90 -16.98
N ASP A 219 10.33 3.30 -18.23
CA ASP A 219 11.24 3.25 -19.39
C ASP A 219 12.42 4.21 -19.30
N PHE A 220 12.33 5.30 -18.52
CA PHE A 220 13.45 6.23 -18.29
C PHE A 220 14.54 5.69 -17.36
N ILE A 221 14.30 4.59 -16.66
CA ILE A 221 15.31 3.92 -15.82
C ILE A 221 16.39 3.32 -16.71
N THR A 222 17.65 3.62 -16.37
CA THR A 222 18.83 3.17 -17.13
C THR A 222 19.45 1.91 -16.56
N HIS A 223 19.47 1.79 -15.24
CA HIS A 223 20.13 0.70 -14.52
C HIS A 223 19.25 0.11 -13.42
N VAL A 224 19.54 -1.13 -13.09
CA VAL A 224 18.85 -1.88 -12.03
C VAL A 224 19.86 -2.43 -11.05
N VAL A 225 19.54 -2.37 -9.76
CA VAL A 225 20.25 -3.03 -8.67
C VAL A 225 19.27 -3.96 -7.98
N GLU A 226 19.54 -5.24 -8.01
CA GLU A 226 18.72 -6.21 -7.29
C GLU A 226 19.23 -6.39 -5.86
N VAL A 227 18.32 -6.39 -4.89
CA VAL A 227 18.62 -6.62 -3.47
C VAL A 227 17.80 -7.81 -3.00
N LYS A 228 18.49 -8.91 -2.68
CA LYS A 228 17.89 -10.18 -2.30
C LYS A 228 18.69 -10.83 -1.18
N ASP A 229 18.02 -11.46 -0.23
CA ASP A 229 18.63 -12.18 0.90
C ASP A 229 19.65 -11.30 1.65
N MET A 230 19.33 -10.03 1.86
CA MET A 230 20.21 -9.02 2.47
C MET A 230 21.54 -8.80 1.73
N LYS A 231 21.59 -9.07 0.42
CA LYS A 231 22.75 -8.82 -0.45
C LYS A 231 22.38 -7.83 -1.55
N VAL A 232 23.32 -6.95 -1.86
CA VAL A 232 23.23 -6.01 -2.98
C VAL A 232 23.96 -6.62 -4.16
N LEU A 233 23.23 -6.97 -5.21
CA LEU A 233 23.83 -7.53 -6.43
C LEU A 233 24.45 -6.42 -7.29
N PRO A 234 25.36 -6.77 -8.22
CA PRO A 234 25.97 -5.78 -9.11
C PRO A 234 24.94 -4.98 -9.90
N LYS A 235 25.18 -3.69 -10.08
CA LYS A 235 24.39 -2.81 -10.94
C LYS A 235 24.53 -3.27 -12.39
N ILE A 236 23.40 -3.50 -13.06
CA ILE A 236 23.31 -3.89 -14.47
C ILE A 236 22.40 -2.93 -15.23
N THR A 237 22.46 -2.94 -16.55
CA THR A 237 21.54 -2.14 -17.38
C THR A 237 20.11 -2.69 -17.28
N LEU A 238 19.11 -1.81 -17.53
CA LEU A 238 17.70 -2.26 -17.57
C LEU A 238 17.49 -3.35 -18.62
N ALA A 239 18.18 -3.28 -19.77
CA ALA A 239 18.08 -4.28 -20.83
C ALA A 239 18.58 -5.64 -20.37
N GLU A 240 19.74 -5.70 -19.71
CA GLU A 240 20.29 -6.94 -19.14
C GLU A 240 19.37 -7.53 -18.07
N TYR A 241 18.81 -6.67 -17.20
CA TYR A 241 17.87 -7.11 -16.18
C TYR A 241 16.61 -7.76 -16.79
N LEU A 242 16.01 -7.11 -17.79
CA LEU A 242 14.81 -7.63 -18.45
C LEU A 242 15.08 -8.93 -19.21
N ALA A 243 16.27 -9.08 -19.81
CA ALA A 243 16.69 -10.29 -20.51
C ALA A 243 16.97 -11.47 -19.56
N GLY A 244 17.49 -11.21 -18.35
CA GLY A 244 17.82 -12.22 -17.35
C GLY A 244 16.68 -12.54 -16.37
N ARG A 245 15.50 -11.93 -16.53
CA ARG A 245 14.40 -12.05 -15.59
C ARG A 245 13.83 -13.47 -15.56
N GLU A 246 13.90 -14.10 -14.38
CA GLU A 246 13.23 -15.38 -14.14
C GLU A 246 11.71 -15.21 -14.13
N SER A 247 11.00 -16.11 -14.79
CA SER A 247 9.53 -16.15 -14.71
C SER A 247 9.09 -16.66 -13.35
N VAL A 248 8.13 -15.96 -12.72
CA VAL A 248 7.50 -16.48 -11.50
C VAL A 248 6.77 -17.79 -11.85
N PRO A 249 6.92 -18.84 -11.05
CA PRO A 249 6.19 -20.09 -11.29
C PRO A 249 4.69 -19.86 -11.43
N ALA A 250 4.03 -20.63 -12.27
CA ALA A 250 2.58 -20.54 -12.48
C ALA A 250 1.80 -20.82 -11.19
N HIS A 251 2.35 -21.65 -10.30
CA HIS A 251 1.84 -21.93 -8.96
C HIS A 251 2.96 -21.86 -7.93
N VAL A 252 2.69 -21.27 -6.77
CA VAL A 252 3.63 -21.12 -5.64
C VAL A 252 3.16 -21.91 -4.43
N LEU A 253 1.84 -22.06 -4.24
CA LEU A 253 1.27 -22.86 -3.16
C LEU A 253 1.52 -24.35 -3.46
N SER A 254 2.02 -25.11 -2.45
CA SER A 254 2.24 -26.54 -2.63
C SER A 254 0.89 -27.29 -2.73
N PRO A 255 0.82 -28.37 -3.52
CA PRO A 255 -0.42 -29.16 -3.66
C PRO A 255 -0.96 -29.67 -2.31
N GLU A 256 -0.08 -29.99 -1.36
CA GLU A 256 -0.46 -30.46 -0.04
C GLU A 256 -1.16 -29.36 0.79
N LEU A 257 -0.63 -28.11 0.72
CA LEU A 257 -1.25 -26.98 1.39
C LEU A 257 -2.54 -26.55 0.68
N GLU A 258 -2.57 -26.61 -0.65
CA GLU A 258 -3.78 -26.35 -1.43
C GLU A 258 -4.91 -27.30 -1.02
N GLN A 259 -4.63 -28.61 -0.98
CA GLN A 259 -5.60 -29.62 -0.54
C GLN A 259 -6.00 -29.39 0.92
N ALA A 260 -5.04 -29.08 1.81
CA ALA A 260 -5.31 -28.80 3.21
C ALA A 260 -6.23 -27.59 3.42
N ILE A 261 -6.20 -26.57 2.54
CA ILE A 261 -7.15 -25.45 2.57
C ILE A 261 -8.55 -25.94 2.18
N VAL A 262 -8.65 -26.74 1.13
CA VAL A 262 -9.94 -27.25 0.65
C VAL A 262 -10.59 -28.15 1.69
N ASP A 263 -9.80 -28.98 2.36
CA ASP A 263 -10.26 -29.97 3.35
C ASP A 263 -10.42 -29.38 4.78
N GLN A 264 -10.17 -28.08 4.98
CA GLN A 264 -10.41 -27.45 6.27
C GLN A 264 -11.86 -27.67 6.69
N PRO A 265 -12.12 -28.12 7.94
CA PRO A 265 -13.47 -28.25 8.42
C PRO A 265 -14.18 -26.90 8.35
N TYR A 266 -15.43 -26.90 7.93
CA TYR A 266 -16.26 -25.70 8.02
C TYR A 266 -16.33 -25.28 9.49
N SER A 267 -16.39 -23.96 9.73
CA SER A 267 -16.68 -23.47 11.06
C SER A 267 -17.98 -24.13 11.54
N ASP A 268 -18.12 -24.45 12.84
CA ASP A 268 -19.31 -25.10 13.44
C ASP A 268 -20.64 -24.33 13.20
N ARG A 269 -20.58 -23.26 12.42
CA ARG A 269 -21.70 -22.43 12.02
C ARG A 269 -22.17 -22.88 10.64
N GLU A 270 -23.28 -23.58 10.59
CA GLU A 270 -23.99 -23.82 9.34
C GLU A 270 -24.59 -22.49 8.86
N TYR A 271 -23.98 -21.92 7.82
CA TYR A 271 -24.53 -20.75 7.15
C TYR A 271 -25.49 -21.19 6.05
N HIS A 272 -26.77 -20.87 6.21
CA HIS A 272 -27.81 -21.11 5.20
C HIS A 272 -28.16 -19.85 4.42
N THR A 273 -27.25 -18.87 4.39
CA THR A 273 -27.44 -17.58 3.72
C THR A 273 -27.65 -17.79 2.21
N ARG A 274 -28.67 -17.17 1.66
CA ARG A 274 -28.93 -17.13 0.22
C ARG A 274 -28.41 -15.81 -0.39
N GLU A 275 -28.87 -14.69 0.15
CA GLU A 275 -28.45 -13.34 -0.26
C GLU A 275 -27.43 -12.80 0.75
N VAL A 276 -26.16 -12.79 0.36
CA VAL A 276 -25.07 -12.30 1.25
C VAL A 276 -25.13 -10.78 1.36
N VAL A 277 -25.34 -10.10 0.23
CA VAL A 277 -25.56 -8.65 0.16
C VAL A 277 -26.72 -8.38 -0.79
N LYS A 278 -27.67 -7.54 -0.38
CA LYS A 278 -28.68 -7.00 -1.26
C LYS A 278 -28.87 -5.52 -0.96
N MET A 279 -28.77 -4.71 -1.97
CA MET A 279 -28.92 -3.28 -1.94
C MET A 279 -29.94 -2.85 -2.99
N ASN A 280 -30.95 -2.10 -2.58
CA ASN A 280 -31.99 -1.59 -3.46
C ASN A 280 -31.93 -0.06 -3.46
N LYS A 281 -31.63 0.55 -4.60
CA LYS A 281 -31.57 2.00 -4.83
C LYS A 281 -30.82 2.75 -3.71
N VAL A 282 -29.67 2.19 -3.29
CA VAL A 282 -28.90 2.74 -2.21
C VAL A 282 -28.29 4.07 -2.63
N ARG A 283 -28.53 5.10 -1.82
CA ARG A 283 -27.97 6.43 -1.99
C ARG A 283 -27.19 6.83 -0.74
N ILE A 284 -25.93 7.21 -0.93
CA ILE A 284 -25.05 7.72 0.13
C ILE A 284 -24.54 9.10 -0.26
N GLN A 285 -24.69 10.04 0.67
CA GLN A 285 -24.31 11.43 0.46
C GLN A 285 -23.61 11.99 1.69
N TYR A 286 -22.54 12.76 1.50
CA TYR A 286 -21.84 13.52 2.55
C TYR A 286 -21.85 15.00 2.17
N GLY A 287 -22.57 15.82 2.96
CA GLY A 287 -22.83 17.20 2.61
C GLY A 287 -23.57 17.28 1.26
N GLU A 288 -23.03 18.04 0.33
CA GLU A 288 -23.57 18.15 -1.04
C GLU A 288 -23.06 17.08 -2.00
N ARG A 289 -22.05 16.30 -1.59
CA ARG A 289 -21.41 15.31 -2.44
C ARG A 289 -22.13 13.97 -2.40
N ILE A 290 -22.68 13.54 -3.53
CA ILE A 290 -23.24 12.21 -3.73
C ILE A 290 -22.09 11.24 -4.01
N ILE A 291 -22.00 10.14 -3.24
CA ILE A 291 -20.98 9.10 -3.38
C ILE A 291 -21.57 7.88 -4.10
N LEU A 292 -22.74 7.43 -3.67
CA LEU A 292 -23.49 6.35 -4.32
C LEU A 292 -24.88 6.90 -4.63
N ASN A 293 -25.39 6.60 -5.82
CA ASN A 293 -26.70 7.06 -6.26
C ASN A 293 -27.44 5.92 -6.95
N ASP A 294 -28.65 5.60 -6.43
CA ASP A 294 -29.55 4.57 -6.94
C ASP A 294 -28.84 3.23 -7.24
N LEU A 295 -27.97 2.80 -6.32
CA LEU A 295 -27.22 1.57 -6.49
C LEU A 295 -28.08 0.35 -6.17
N ASP A 296 -28.32 -0.49 -7.19
CA ASP A 296 -28.88 -1.82 -7.06
C ASP A 296 -27.74 -2.85 -7.17
N TRP A 297 -27.56 -3.68 -6.15
CA TRP A 297 -26.53 -4.70 -6.15
C TRP A 297 -26.93 -5.90 -5.30
N THR A 298 -26.84 -7.09 -5.86
CA THR A 298 -27.09 -8.35 -5.14
C THR A 298 -25.91 -9.28 -5.30
N VAL A 299 -25.44 -9.83 -4.18
CA VAL A 299 -24.40 -10.84 -4.10
C VAL A 299 -25.00 -12.09 -3.48
N MET A 300 -25.03 -13.17 -4.25
CA MET A 300 -25.52 -14.47 -3.79
C MET A 300 -24.40 -15.25 -3.10
N ASN A 301 -24.79 -16.19 -2.25
CA ASN A 301 -23.82 -17.08 -1.61
C ASN A 301 -23.04 -17.88 -2.65
N GLY A 302 -21.70 -17.92 -2.50
CA GLY A 302 -20.80 -18.60 -3.41
C GLY A 302 -20.35 -17.79 -4.64
N GLU A 303 -20.84 -16.56 -4.84
CA GLU A 303 -20.37 -15.69 -5.93
C GLU A 303 -19.04 -14.99 -5.57
N ARG A 304 -18.22 -14.70 -6.59
CA ARG A 304 -16.91 -14.05 -6.45
C ARG A 304 -16.85 -12.80 -7.31
N TRP A 305 -16.94 -11.66 -6.65
CA TRP A 305 -17.08 -10.37 -7.28
C TRP A 305 -15.78 -9.58 -7.35
N ALA A 306 -15.49 -9.02 -8.52
CA ALA A 306 -14.52 -7.94 -8.68
C ALA A 306 -15.22 -6.59 -8.57
N LEU A 307 -14.87 -5.78 -7.58
CA LEU A 307 -15.32 -4.40 -7.43
C LEU A 307 -14.24 -3.46 -7.95
N SER A 308 -14.54 -2.70 -8.99
CA SER A 308 -13.63 -1.78 -9.66
C SER A 308 -14.23 -0.38 -9.80
N GLY A 309 -13.42 0.60 -10.17
CA GLY A 309 -13.84 1.98 -10.35
C GLY A 309 -12.70 2.96 -10.06
N GLN A 310 -12.83 4.20 -10.51
CA GLN A 310 -11.87 5.27 -10.28
C GLN A 310 -11.65 5.57 -8.80
N ASN A 311 -10.54 6.22 -8.46
CA ASN A 311 -10.32 6.72 -7.11
C ASN A 311 -11.41 7.76 -6.74
N GLY A 312 -12.00 7.57 -5.55
CA GLY A 312 -13.11 8.41 -5.11
C GLY A 312 -14.49 8.06 -5.69
N ALA A 313 -14.63 6.93 -6.39
CA ALA A 313 -15.92 6.42 -6.91
C ALA A 313 -16.81 5.76 -5.84
N GLY A 314 -16.37 5.73 -4.56
CA GLY A 314 -17.19 5.18 -3.48
C GLY A 314 -16.94 3.71 -3.14
N LYS A 315 -15.89 3.07 -3.67
CA LYS A 315 -15.56 1.66 -3.37
C LYS A 315 -15.47 1.38 -1.86
N SER A 316 -14.66 2.15 -1.13
CA SER A 316 -14.52 1.99 0.33
C SER A 316 -15.82 2.31 1.07
N THR A 317 -16.63 3.26 0.56
CA THR A 317 -17.95 3.55 1.12
C THR A 317 -18.89 2.34 0.93
N LEU A 318 -18.91 1.73 -0.25
CA LEU A 318 -19.69 0.53 -0.52
C LEU A 318 -19.27 -0.63 0.40
N LEU A 319 -17.96 -0.87 0.55
CA LEU A 319 -17.46 -1.90 1.48
C LEU A 319 -17.82 -1.59 2.94
N SER A 320 -17.81 -0.32 3.36
CA SER A 320 -18.21 0.07 4.72
C SER A 320 -19.69 -0.20 5.01
N LEU A 321 -20.55 -0.14 3.99
CA LEU A 321 -21.96 -0.55 4.12
C LEU A 321 -22.08 -2.06 4.31
N VAL A 322 -21.32 -2.85 3.53
CA VAL A 322 -21.31 -4.33 3.65
C VAL A 322 -20.74 -4.77 5.01
N CYS A 323 -19.69 -4.10 5.51
CA CYS A 323 -19.09 -4.37 6.83
C CYS A 323 -19.94 -3.84 7.99
N ALA A 324 -21.07 -3.18 7.73
CA ALA A 324 -21.92 -2.54 8.73
C ALA A 324 -21.23 -1.43 9.55
N ASP A 325 -20.13 -0.86 9.02
CA ASP A 325 -19.37 0.22 9.67
C ASP A 325 -19.91 1.61 9.34
N ASN A 326 -20.73 1.73 8.29
CA ASN A 326 -21.30 3.00 7.86
C ASN A 326 -22.69 3.23 8.50
N PRO A 327 -22.88 4.28 9.33
CA PRO A 327 -24.14 4.53 10.00
C PRO A 327 -25.30 4.86 9.03
N GLN A 328 -25.02 5.36 7.81
CA GLN A 328 -26.06 5.59 6.80
C GLN A 328 -26.69 4.29 6.30
N SER A 329 -26.12 3.11 6.59
CA SER A 329 -26.69 1.82 6.26
C SER A 329 -28.09 1.60 6.84
N TYR A 330 -28.40 2.23 7.98
CA TYR A 330 -29.71 2.14 8.62
C TYR A 330 -30.83 2.96 7.91
N ALA A 331 -30.44 3.93 7.09
CA ALA A 331 -31.37 4.75 6.30
C ALA A 331 -31.58 4.21 4.87
N CYS A 332 -30.90 3.12 4.51
CA CYS A 332 -30.92 2.52 3.19
C CYS A 332 -31.62 1.15 3.21
N ASP A 333 -32.19 0.75 2.07
CA ASP A 333 -32.72 -0.62 1.90
C ASP A 333 -31.55 -1.58 1.60
N ILE A 334 -31.01 -2.12 2.68
CA ILE A 334 -29.87 -3.04 2.66
C ILE A 334 -30.22 -4.29 3.46
N THR A 335 -29.99 -5.45 2.86
CA THR A 335 -30.06 -6.76 3.52
C THR A 335 -28.65 -7.36 3.52
N LEU A 336 -28.18 -7.83 4.67
CA LEU A 336 -26.91 -8.53 4.83
C LEU A 336 -27.16 -9.90 5.45
N PHE A 337 -26.67 -10.95 4.80
CA PHE A 337 -26.82 -12.33 5.25
C PHE A 337 -28.29 -12.68 5.55
N ASP A 338 -29.19 -12.38 4.58
CA ASP A 338 -30.65 -12.54 4.64
C ASP A 338 -31.36 -11.71 5.72
N ASN A 339 -30.65 -10.84 6.46
CA ASN A 339 -31.20 -9.98 7.51
C ASN A 339 -31.25 -8.52 7.07
N PRO A 340 -32.44 -7.88 7.01
CA PRO A 340 -32.57 -6.45 6.72
C PRO A 340 -31.86 -5.63 7.79
N ARG A 341 -31.14 -4.55 7.36
CA ARG A 341 -30.47 -3.64 8.30
C ARG A 341 -31.51 -2.92 9.19
N GLY A 342 -31.23 -2.92 10.51
CA GLY A 342 -32.11 -2.30 11.50
C GLY A 342 -33.22 -3.23 12.02
N SER A 343 -33.16 -4.54 11.73
CA SER A 343 -34.12 -5.52 12.25
C SER A 343 -33.84 -5.97 13.69
N GLY A 344 -32.79 -5.41 14.33
CA GLY A 344 -32.39 -5.72 15.71
C GLY A 344 -31.06 -6.49 15.79
N GLU A 345 -30.42 -6.77 14.66
CA GLU A 345 -29.11 -7.40 14.59
C GLU A 345 -28.01 -6.47 15.13
N SER A 346 -27.05 -7.06 15.83
CA SER A 346 -25.83 -6.33 16.24
C SER A 346 -24.82 -6.29 15.10
N ILE A 347 -23.92 -5.29 15.13
CA ILE A 347 -22.78 -5.22 14.20
C ILE A 347 -21.93 -6.51 14.26
N TRP A 348 -21.81 -7.11 15.43
CA TRP A 348 -21.04 -8.33 15.65
C TRP A 348 -21.71 -9.56 14.99
N ASP A 349 -23.05 -9.58 14.90
CA ASP A 349 -23.78 -10.64 14.17
C ASP A 349 -23.48 -10.62 12.67
N ILE A 350 -23.14 -9.45 12.12
CA ILE A 350 -22.72 -9.31 10.72
C ILE A 350 -21.21 -9.61 10.61
N LYS A 351 -20.39 -9.00 11.45
CA LYS A 351 -18.92 -9.13 11.37
C LYS A 351 -18.43 -10.57 11.54
N LYS A 352 -19.14 -11.40 12.30
CA LYS A 352 -18.78 -12.83 12.43
C LYS A 352 -18.75 -13.59 11.11
N HIS A 353 -19.51 -13.14 10.09
CA HIS A 353 -19.55 -13.75 8.75
C HIS A 353 -18.44 -13.27 7.82
N ILE A 354 -17.78 -12.14 8.16
CA ILE A 354 -16.91 -11.41 7.24
C ILE A 354 -15.45 -11.57 7.63
N GLY A 355 -14.60 -12.03 6.70
CA GLY A 355 -13.14 -11.85 6.75
C GLY A 355 -12.77 -10.60 5.98
N TYR A 356 -12.08 -9.65 6.62
CA TYR A 356 -11.81 -8.34 6.01
C TYR A 356 -10.33 -7.97 6.04
N VAL A 357 -9.84 -7.54 4.89
CA VAL A 357 -8.50 -6.92 4.73
C VAL A 357 -8.63 -5.63 3.94
N SER A 358 -8.03 -4.56 4.46
CA SER A 358 -7.93 -3.27 3.76
C SER A 358 -6.62 -2.55 4.12
N PRO A 359 -6.22 -1.54 3.33
CA PRO A 359 -5.12 -0.66 3.71
C PRO A 359 -5.38 0.09 5.02
N GLU A 360 -6.62 0.43 5.32
CA GLU A 360 -7.02 1.13 6.55
C GLU A 360 -6.86 0.24 7.78
N LEU A 361 -7.25 -1.03 7.68
CA LEU A 361 -7.01 -2.01 8.73
C LEU A 361 -5.52 -2.16 9.03
N HIS A 362 -4.66 -2.16 8.01
CA HIS A 362 -3.21 -2.21 8.20
C HIS A 362 -2.70 -1.03 9.03
N ARG A 363 -3.19 0.18 8.77
CA ARG A 363 -2.81 1.40 9.52
C ARG A 363 -3.29 1.39 10.97
N SER A 364 -4.33 0.66 11.29
CA SER A 364 -4.89 0.59 12.64
C SER A 364 -4.02 -0.19 13.64
N TYR A 365 -3.12 -1.05 13.14
CA TYR A 365 -2.19 -1.81 13.98
C TYR A 365 -0.93 -1.01 14.31
N GLN A 366 -1.04 -0.15 15.33
CA GLN A 366 0.05 0.72 15.80
C GLN A 366 0.86 0.14 16.98
N ARG A 367 0.42 -0.96 17.55
CA ARG A 367 1.10 -1.63 18.67
C ARG A 367 1.94 -2.79 18.16
N ASP A 368 3.15 -2.94 18.71
CA ASP A 368 4.05 -4.05 18.37
C ASP A 368 3.61 -5.33 19.10
N LEU A 369 2.64 -6.03 18.55
CA LEU A 369 2.16 -7.33 19.02
C LEU A 369 2.83 -8.46 18.22
N PRO A 370 3.04 -9.65 18.81
CA PRO A 370 3.46 -10.83 18.05
C PRO A 370 2.55 -11.12 16.86
N ALA A 371 3.12 -11.51 15.73
CA ALA A 371 2.38 -11.76 14.49
C ALA A 371 1.22 -12.74 14.69
N ILE A 372 1.44 -13.83 15.41
CA ILE A 372 0.39 -14.82 15.70
C ILE A 372 -0.79 -14.23 16.47
N ARG A 373 -0.57 -13.24 17.34
CA ARG A 373 -1.64 -12.55 18.06
C ARG A 373 -2.47 -11.65 17.15
N ILE A 374 -1.85 -11.08 16.12
CA ILE A 374 -2.58 -10.34 15.08
C ILE A 374 -3.50 -11.30 14.33
N VAL A 375 -3.00 -12.47 13.91
CA VAL A 375 -3.82 -13.50 13.24
C VAL A 375 -4.98 -13.93 14.15
N ALA A 376 -4.71 -14.25 15.43
CA ALA A 376 -5.71 -14.67 16.38
C ALA A 376 -6.79 -13.61 16.65
N SER A 377 -6.48 -12.32 16.52
CA SER A 377 -7.46 -11.24 16.67
C SER A 377 -8.57 -11.30 15.60
N GLY A 378 -8.33 -11.99 14.48
CA GLY A 378 -9.33 -12.25 13.44
C GLY A 378 -10.49 -13.13 13.89
N LEU A 379 -10.27 -14.01 14.87
CA LEU A 379 -11.32 -14.85 15.47
C LEU A 379 -12.34 -14.03 16.27
N MET A 380 -11.92 -12.87 16.78
CA MET A 380 -12.72 -11.98 17.64
C MET A 380 -13.16 -10.69 16.93
N ASP A 381 -12.83 -10.51 15.64
CA ASP A 381 -13.08 -9.30 14.85
C ASP A 381 -12.59 -8.00 15.50
N SER A 382 -11.56 -8.06 16.33
CA SER A 382 -11.02 -6.93 17.07
C SER A 382 -9.67 -6.46 16.52
N VAL A 383 -9.35 -5.18 16.72
CA VAL A 383 -7.99 -4.67 16.51
C VAL A 383 -7.21 -4.88 17.81
N GLY A 384 -6.39 -5.93 17.85
CA GLY A 384 -5.73 -6.42 19.05
C GLY A 384 -6.46 -7.60 19.70
N LEU A 385 -5.79 -8.24 20.64
CA LEU A 385 -6.27 -9.45 21.29
C LEU A 385 -6.58 -9.14 22.75
N TYR A 386 -7.87 -9.17 23.10
CA TYR A 386 -8.36 -8.86 24.46
C TYR A 386 -8.71 -10.12 25.27
N VAL A 387 -8.86 -11.26 24.60
CA VAL A 387 -9.16 -12.56 25.21
C VAL A 387 -8.07 -13.54 24.82
N LYS A 388 -7.64 -14.39 25.76
CA LYS A 388 -6.64 -15.43 25.47
C LYS A 388 -7.29 -16.51 24.59
N PRO A 389 -6.76 -16.79 23.38
CA PRO A 389 -7.27 -17.83 22.50
C PRO A 389 -7.08 -19.22 23.13
N LYS A 390 -7.93 -20.16 22.76
CA LYS A 390 -7.75 -21.59 23.09
C LYS A 390 -6.59 -22.16 22.25
N GLU A 391 -6.03 -23.30 22.66
CA GLU A 391 -4.93 -23.93 21.91
C GLU A 391 -5.36 -24.36 20.49
N GLU A 392 -6.59 -24.88 20.34
CA GLU A 392 -7.20 -25.20 19.05
C GLU A 392 -7.26 -23.99 18.09
N ASP A 393 -7.52 -22.81 18.64
CA ASP A 393 -7.53 -21.56 17.86
C ASP A 393 -6.11 -21.14 17.47
N MET A 394 -5.13 -21.41 18.31
CA MET A 394 -3.72 -21.15 18.00
C MET A 394 -3.20 -22.09 16.90
N ASP A 395 -3.66 -23.34 16.85
CA ASP A 395 -3.33 -24.26 15.77
C ASP A 395 -3.88 -23.78 14.40
N LYS A 396 -5.13 -23.27 14.40
CA LYS A 396 -5.68 -22.59 13.21
C LYS A 396 -4.83 -21.39 12.79
N CYS A 397 -4.35 -20.59 13.74
CA CYS A 397 -3.48 -19.46 13.45
C CYS A 397 -2.14 -19.91 12.84
N ARG A 398 -1.49 -20.93 13.42
CA ARG A 398 -0.24 -21.50 12.88
C ARG A 398 -0.44 -22.06 11.48
N PHE A 399 -1.56 -22.75 11.22
CA PHE A 399 -1.91 -23.26 9.90
C PHE A 399 -1.97 -22.12 8.85
N TRP A 400 -2.72 -21.05 9.11
CA TRP A 400 -2.81 -19.94 8.18
C TRP A 400 -1.51 -19.17 8.04
N MET A 401 -0.71 -19.04 9.11
CA MET A 401 0.64 -18.48 8.99
C MET A 401 1.53 -19.33 8.09
N LYS A 402 1.47 -20.65 8.20
CA LYS A 402 2.19 -21.58 7.32
C LYS A 402 1.74 -21.44 5.87
N VAL A 403 0.44 -21.39 5.60
CA VAL A 403 -0.14 -21.19 4.26
C VAL A 403 0.41 -19.93 3.58
N PHE A 404 0.57 -18.85 4.35
CA PHE A 404 1.12 -17.59 3.84
C PHE A 404 2.65 -17.48 3.95
N GLY A 405 3.37 -18.58 4.26
CA GLY A 405 4.82 -18.60 4.30
C GLY A 405 5.44 -17.77 5.43
N LEU A 406 4.74 -17.66 6.56
CA LEU A 406 5.14 -16.89 7.74
C LEU A 406 5.68 -17.79 8.89
N GLU A 407 6.06 -19.02 8.58
CA GLU A 407 6.65 -19.95 9.57
C GLU A 407 7.92 -19.35 10.17
N GLY A 408 8.04 -19.44 11.51
CA GLY A 408 9.15 -18.86 12.25
C GLY A 408 9.05 -17.37 12.55
N LEU A 409 7.94 -16.70 12.15
CA LEU A 409 7.67 -15.30 12.45
C LEU A 409 6.58 -15.11 13.50
N GLU A 410 6.09 -16.18 14.13
CA GLU A 410 4.95 -16.20 15.04
C GLU A 410 5.11 -15.21 16.19
N ASP A 411 6.28 -15.23 16.84
CA ASP A 411 6.60 -14.40 17.99
C ASP A 411 7.23 -13.05 17.63
N ARG A 412 7.51 -12.83 16.34
CA ARG A 412 8.09 -11.57 15.90
C ARG A 412 7.08 -10.43 15.99
N GLY A 413 7.51 -9.29 16.53
CA GLY A 413 6.69 -8.09 16.62
C GLY A 413 6.21 -7.62 15.25
N PHE A 414 4.91 -7.33 15.11
CA PHE A 414 4.29 -6.95 13.85
C PHE A 414 4.95 -5.74 13.20
N LEU A 415 5.31 -4.73 13.99
CA LEU A 415 5.97 -3.52 13.47
C LEU A 415 7.42 -3.75 13.03
N LYS A 416 8.03 -4.88 13.41
CA LYS A 416 9.36 -5.31 13.00
C LYS A 416 9.36 -6.17 11.74
N LEU A 417 8.18 -6.56 11.27
CA LEU A 417 8.00 -7.25 10.00
C LEU A 417 8.14 -6.27 8.83
N SER A 418 8.57 -6.77 7.68
CA SER A 418 8.49 -6.00 6.44
C SER A 418 7.03 -5.71 6.08
N SER A 419 6.79 -4.68 5.28
CA SER A 419 5.42 -4.31 4.85
C SER A 419 4.68 -5.44 4.15
N GLY A 420 5.40 -6.27 3.39
CA GLY A 420 4.84 -7.45 2.74
C GLY A 420 4.46 -8.54 3.75
N GLU A 421 5.33 -8.87 4.71
CA GLU A 421 5.03 -9.82 5.78
C GLU A 421 3.86 -9.33 6.64
N GLN A 422 3.80 -8.04 6.98
CA GLN A 422 2.66 -7.46 7.67
C GLN A 422 1.35 -7.68 6.89
N ARG A 423 1.39 -7.50 5.57
CA ARG A 423 0.22 -7.73 4.71
C ARG A 423 -0.20 -9.19 4.70
N LEU A 424 0.74 -10.13 4.62
CA LEU A 424 0.47 -11.57 4.70
C LEU A 424 -0.12 -11.97 6.07
N VAL A 425 0.36 -11.38 7.17
CA VAL A 425 -0.23 -11.59 8.51
C VAL A 425 -1.68 -11.13 8.56
N LEU A 426 -2.01 -9.98 7.96
CA LEU A 426 -3.39 -9.47 7.90
C LEU A 426 -4.29 -10.32 7.00
N LEU A 427 -3.73 -10.89 5.92
CA LEU A 427 -4.44 -11.88 5.12
C LEU A 427 -4.73 -13.13 5.96
N ALA A 428 -3.73 -13.73 6.61
CA ALA A 428 -3.94 -14.86 7.51
C ALA A 428 -5.02 -14.57 8.57
N ARG A 429 -5.04 -13.35 9.12
CA ARG A 429 -6.08 -12.87 10.04
C ARG A 429 -7.48 -12.91 9.44
N ALA A 430 -7.65 -12.58 8.16
CA ALA A 430 -8.96 -12.58 7.51
C ALA A 430 -9.48 -14.00 7.26
N PHE A 431 -8.57 -14.95 6.98
CA PHE A 431 -8.92 -16.33 6.69
C PHE A 431 -9.14 -17.21 7.93
N VAL A 432 -8.52 -16.86 9.07
CA VAL A 432 -8.43 -17.75 10.27
C VAL A 432 -9.78 -18.15 10.84
N LYS A 433 -10.81 -17.29 10.72
CA LYS A 433 -12.16 -17.57 11.23
C LYS A 433 -13.06 -18.32 10.24
N ASP A 434 -12.52 -18.70 9.09
CA ASP A 434 -13.25 -19.38 8.02
C ASP A 434 -14.53 -18.63 7.59
N PRO A 435 -14.41 -17.38 7.10
CA PRO A 435 -15.56 -16.51 6.85
C PRO A 435 -16.46 -17.04 5.73
N GLU A 436 -17.76 -16.67 5.77
CA GLU A 436 -18.70 -16.88 4.69
C GLU A 436 -18.46 -15.88 3.55
N LEU A 437 -18.20 -14.61 3.91
CA LEU A 437 -17.82 -13.54 2.99
C LEU A 437 -16.39 -13.08 3.24
N LEU A 438 -15.54 -13.18 2.23
CA LEU A 438 -14.18 -12.65 2.24
C LEU A 438 -14.14 -11.34 1.47
N ILE A 439 -13.83 -10.24 2.15
CA ILE A 439 -13.66 -8.93 1.55
C ILE A 439 -12.18 -8.59 1.52
N LEU A 440 -11.64 -8.43 0.33
CA LEU A 440 -10.23 -8.16 0.07
C LEU A 440 -10.08 -6.82 -0.66
N ASP A 441 -9.75 -5.78 0.08
CA ASP A 441 -9.49 -4.45 -0.48
C ASP A 441 -7.99 -4.30 -0.73
N GLU A 442 -7.63 -4.32 -2.02
CA GLU A 442 -6.26 -4.30 -2.52
C GLU A 442 -5.32 -5.33 -1.84
N PRO A 443 -5.67 -6.62 -1.80
CA PRO A 443 -4.94 -7.61 -0.99
C PRO A 443 -3.49 -7.81 -1.43
N LEU A 444 -3.19 -7.58 -2.72
CA LEU A 444 -1.87 -7.79 -3.32
C LEU A 444 -0.96 -6.55 -3.26
N HIS A 445 -1.50 -5.45 -2.72
CA HIS A 445 -0.79 -4.20 -2.59
C HIS A 445 0.51 -4.35 -1.76
N GLY A 446 1.63 -3.89 -2.29
CA GLY A 446 2.93 -3.93 -1.60
C GLY A 446 3.60 -5.31 -1.53
N LEU A 447 3.02 -6.35 -2.13
CA LEU A 447 3.63 -7.66 -2.23
C LEU A 447 4.55 -7.76 -3.45
N ASP A 448 5.64 -8.51 -3.30
CA ASP A 448 6.47 -8.95 -4.42
C ASP A 448 5.74 -9.98 -5.31
N ASN A 449 6.29 -10.26 -6.48
CA ASN A 449 5.64 -11.10 -7.49
C ASN A 449 5.36 -12.54 -6.98
N ARG A 450 6.26 -13.12 -6.16
CA ARG A 450 6.08 -14.46 -5.59
C ARG A 450 4.93 -14.47 -4.59
N ASN A 451 4.92 -13.52 -3.66
CA ASN A 451 3.88 -13.41 -2.64
C ASN A 451 2.51 -13.06 -3.25
N ARG A 452 2.46 -12.25 -4.32
CA ARG A 452 1.23 -12.02 -5.10
C ARG A 452 0.68 -13.31 -5.66
N ARG A 453 1.55 -14.14 -6.25
CA ARG A 453 1.12 -15.43 -6.79
C ARG A 453 0.63 -16.35 -5.69
N LEU A 454 1.36 -16.45 -4.57
CA LEU A 454 0.95 -17.23 -3.40
C LEU A 454 -0.45 -16.82 -2.92
N VAL A 455 -0.69 -15.52 -2.75
CA VAL A 455 -1.99 -15.03 -2.28
C VAL A 455 -3.12 -15.37 -3.27
N LYS A 456 -2.86 -15.26 -4.58
CA LYS A 456 -3.85 -15.70 -5.61
C LYS A 456 -4.16 -17.18 -5.51
N ASP A 457 -3.14 -18.04 -5.40
CA ASP A 457 -3.31 -19.48 -5.24
C ASP A 457 -4.12 -19.82 -3.98
N VAL A 458 -3.84 -19.14 -2.86
CA VAL A 458 -4.60 -19.30 -1.60
C VAL A 458 -6.06 -18.88 -1.75
N ILE A 459 -6.32 -17.74 -2.41
CA ILE A 459 -7.69 -17.27 -2.67
C ILE A 459 -8.43 -18.28 -3.55
N GLU A 460 -7.80 -18.78 -4.61
CA GLU A 460 -8.39 -19.76 -5.52
C GLU A 460 -8.72 -21.09 -4.79
N ALA A 461 -7.80 -21.59 -3.96
CA ALA A 461 -8.03 -22.78 -3.12
C ALA A 461 -9.18 -22.58 -2.14
N PHE A 462 -9.24 -21.41 -1.46
CA PHE A 462 -10.32 -21.08 -0.54
C PHE A 462 -11.68 -21.01 -1.24
N CYS A 463 -11.74 -20.40 -2.43
CA CYS A 463 -12.96 -20.25 -3.22
C CYS A 463 -13.45 -21.55 -3.87
N ARG A 464 -12.68 -22.64 -3.87
CA ARG A 464 -13.18 -23.97 -4.28
C ARG A 464 -14.08 -24.61 -3.23
N ARG A 465 -14.05 -24.13 -2.00
CA ARG A 465 -14.93 -24.60 -0.93
C ARG A 465 -16.34 -24.09 -1.19
N GLN A 466 -17.34 -24.90 -0.81
CA GLN A 466 -18.74 -24.54 -0.95
C GLN A 466 -19.09 -23.35 -0.05
N ASN A 467 -20.05 -22.54 -0.47
CA ASN A 467 -20.59 -21.41 0.30
C ASN A 467 -19.53 -20.38 0.73
N LYS A 468 -18.48 -20.18 -0.08
CA LYS A 468 -17.48 -19.13 0.11
C LYS A 468 -17.67 -18.02 -0.90
N THR A 469 -18.15 -16.89 -0.42
CA THR A 469 -18.40 -15.67 -1.20
C THR A 469 -17.19 -14.75 -1.08
N MET A 470 -16.87 -14.02 -2.14
CA MET A 470 -15.75 -13.07 -2.13
C MET A 470 -16.09 -11.77 -2.83
N ILE A 471 -15.63 -10.66 -2.27
CA ILE A 471 -15.59 -9.35 -2.92
C ILE A 471 -14.13 -8.88 -2.91
N MET A 472 -13.53 -8.71 -4.08
CA MET A 472 -12.15 -8.24 -4.22
C MET A 472 -12.12 -6.91 -4.94
N VAL A 473 -11.42 -5.93 -4.33
CA VAL A 473 -11.11 -4.65 -4.93
C VAL A 473 -9.66 -4.66 -5.41
N THR A 474 -9.43 -4.35 -6.67
CA THR A 474 -8.09 -4.10 -7.21
C THR A 474 -8.16 -3.13 -8.38
N HIS A 475 -7.07 -2.40 -8.59
CA HIS A 475 -6.87 -1.51 -9.73
C HIS A 475 -6.21 -2.22 -10.94
N TYR A 476 -5.83 -3.48 -10.78
CA TYR A 476 -5.09 -4.26 -11.78
C TYR A 476 -5.87 -5.48 -12.21
N LYS A 477 -6.27 -5.54 -13.50
CA LYS A 477 -7.00 -6.71 -14.03
C LYS A 477 -6.20 -8.01 -13.91
N GLU A 478 -4.89 -7.93 -14.08
CA GLU A 478 -3.96 -9.07 -13.97
C GLU A 478 -3.83 -9.62 -12.54
N GLU A 479 -4.26 -8.85 -11.55
CA GLU A 479 -4.28 -9.27 -10.14
C GLU A 479 -5.50 -10.11 -9.78
N LEU A 480 -6.54 -10.07 -10.60
CA LEU A 480 -7.76 -10.85 -10.34
C LEU A 480 -7.45 -12.34 -10.39
N PRO A 481 -7.89 -13.12 -9.36
CA PRO A 481 -7.84 -14.58 -9.40
C PRO A 481 -8.76 -15.14 -10.49
N ALA A 482 -8.44 -16.32 -11.00
CA ALA A 482 -9.23 -16.97 -12.05
C ALA A 482 -10.66 -17.37 -11.57
N CYS A 483 -10.87 -17.45 -10.25
CA CYS A 483 -12.16 -17.79 -9.67
C CYS A 483 -13.20 -16.65 -9.71
N ILE A 484 -12.83 -15.43 -10.09
CA ILE A 484 -13.78 -14.30 -10.24
C ILE A 484 -14.79 -14.62 -11.34
N ASP A 485 -16.06 -14.54 -11.01
CA ASP A 485 -17.20 -14.85 -11.89
C ASP A 485 -18.14 -13.66 -12.14
N HIS A 486 -18.06 -12.61 -11.30
CA HIS A 486 -18.90 -11.42 -11.41
C HIS A 486 -18.04 -10.14 -11.28
N SER A 487 -18.55 -9.05 -11.82
CA SER A 487 -17.90 -7.75 -11.68
C SER A 487 -18.88 -6.60 -11.59
N ILE A 488 -18.52 -5.58 -10.80
CA ILE A 488 -19.23 -4.32 -10.71
C ILE A 488 -18.23 -3.17 -10.88
N PHE A 489 -18.60 -2.16 -11.65
CA PHE A 489 -17.79 -0.97 -11.88
C PHE A 489 -18.52 0.26 -11.34
N LEU A 490 -17.92 0.93 -10.37
CA LEU A 490 -18.46 2.16 -9.80
C LEU A 490 -17.97 3.37 -10.60
N LEU A 491 -18.92 4.19 -11.04
CA LEU A 491 -18.64 5.49 -11.66
C LEU A 491 -18.51 6.56 -10.56
N ARG A 492 -17.59 7.48 -10.76
CA ARG A 492 -17.50 8.67 -9.91
C ARG A 492 -18.63 9.63 -10.28
N HIS A 493 -19.45 10.00 -9.30
CA HIS A 493 -20.41 11.08 -9.48
C HIS A 493 -19.67 12.42 -9.37
N THR A 494 -19.66 13.19 -10.46
CA THR A 494 -19.27 14.60 -10.47
C THR A 494 -20.55 15.40 -10.29
N ASN A 495 -20.60 16.26 -9.27
CA ASN A 495 -21.64 17.29 -9.21
C ASN A 495 -21.29 18.29 -10.31
N ASP A 496 -21.95 18.18 -11.47
CA ASP A 496 -21.96 19.25 -12.49
C ASP A 496 -22.84 20.39 -12.00
#